data_cbe5a096e2a25b9f2df9a7f19f1d459c
#
_entry.id   cbe5a096e2a25b9f2df9a7f19f1d459c
#
_cell.length_a   1.000
_cell.length_b   1.000
_cell.length_c   1.000
_cell.angle_alpha   90.00
_cell.angle_beta   90.00
_cell.angle_gamma   90.00
#
_symmetry.space_group_name_H-M   'P 1'
#
loop_
_entity.id
_entity.type
_entity.pdbx_description
1 polymer ?
#
loop_
_entity_poly.entity_id
_entity_poly.type
_entity_poly.pdbx_seq_one_letter_code
_entity_poly.pdbx_strand_id
1 'polypeptide(L)'
;SIEVDCLVDTGALHLCITESQSIQLKLEEHEKRPVTIADGSIHQMSYVGPIKIDWQGRVSFSGAMVMGNQCLLGAIPMEDMDIMVHPARQCVIANPEHPNTPASVAY
;
A
#
# COMPACT_ATOMS: atom_id res chain seq x y z
N SER A 1 -3.72 -14.15 -7.97
CA SER A 1 -4.12 -12.89 -7.33
C SER A 1 -5.06 -13.16 -6.15
N ILE A 2 -5.11 -12.22 -5.23
CA ILE A 2 -5.98 -12.29 -4.05
C ILE A 2 -6.69 -10.97 -3.86
N GLU A 3 -7.87 -11.03 -3.23
CA GLU A 3 -8.55 -9.85 -2.71
C GLU A 3 -8.24 -9.72 -1.23
N VAL A 4 -7.91 -8.52 -0.80
CA VAL A 4 -7.63 -8.24 0.61
C VAL A 4 -8.32 -6.95 1.05
N ASP A 5 -8.74 -6.94 2.30
CA ASP A 5 -9.15 -5.70 2.96
C ASP A 5 -7.91 -5.04 3.54
N CYS A 6 -7.61 -3.84 3.09
CA CYS A 6 -6.50 -3.06 3.60
C CYS A 6 -7.02 -1.93 4.49
N LEU A 7 -6.37 -1.74 5.62
CA LEU A 7 -6.55 -0.53 6.39
C LEU A 7 -5.81 0.61 5.67
N VAL A 8 -6.49 1.71 5.44
CA VAL A 8 -5.89 2.90 4.86
C VAL A 8 -5.18 3.66 5.96
N ASP A 9 -3.88 3.85 5.80
CA ASP A 9 -3.04 4.54 6.78
C ASP A 9 -2.21 5.61 6.09
N THR A 10 -2.68 6.85 6.15
CA THR A 10 -1.99 7.99 5.55
C THR A 10 -0.70 8.35 6.28
N GLY A 11 -0.49 7.84 7.48
CA GLY A 11 0.77 7.97 8.20
C GLY A 11 1.84 6.99 7.72
N ALA A 12 1.47 5.94 6.98
CA ALA A 12 2.40 5.04 6.34
C ALA A 12 2.70 5.51 4.91
N LEU A 13 3.93 5.28 4.44
CA LEU A 13 4.32 5.63 3.08
C LEU A 13 4.01 4.50 2.10
N HIS A 14 4.30 3.28 2.49
CA HIS A 14 4.32 2.12 1.61
C HIS A 14 3.08 1.24 1.79
N LEU A 15 2.91 0.31 0.85
CA LEU A 15 2.05 -0.84 1.06
C LEU A 15 2.73 -1.76 2.07
N CYS A 16 1.98 -2.19 3.08
CA CYS A 16 2.42 -3.21 4.02
C CYS A 16 1.50 -4.42 3.89
N ILE A 17 2.08 -5.60 3.82
CA ILE A 17 1.35 -6.86 3.73
C ILE A 17 1.81 -7.82 4.82
N THR A 18 0.98 -8.79 5.12
CA THR A 18 1.34 -9.84 6.08
C THR A 18 2.27 -10.86 5.45
N GLU A 19 3.01 -11.59 6.28
CA GLU A 19 3.83 -12.71 5.81
C GLU A 19 3.00 -13.74 5.07
N SER A 20 1.81 -14.05 5.57
CA SER A 20 0.88 -14.99 4.93
C SER A 20 0.52 -14.56 3.51
N GLN A 21 0.22 -13.26 3.32
CA GLN A 21 -0.10 -12.71 2.01
C GLN A 21 1.11 -12.76 1.06
N SER A 22 2.30 -12.47 1.56
CA SER A 22 3.53 -12.56 0.78
C SER A 22 3.78 -13.98 0.27
N ILE A 23 3.58 -14.98 1.12
CA ILE A 23 3.72 -16.38 0.76
C ILE A 23 2.67 -16.79 -0.25
N GLN A 24 1.42 -16.41 -0.02
CA GLN A 24 0.30 -16.75 -0.90
C GLN A 24 0.49 -16.19 -2.31
N LEU A 25 1.05 -15.00 -2.43
CA LEU A 25 1.35 -14.35 -3.71
C LEU A 25 2.69 -14.79 -4.30
N LYS A 26 3.48 -15.58 -3.57
CA LYS A 26 4.80 -16.06 -4.01
C LYS A 26 5.73 -14.91 -4.40
N LEU A 27 5.76 -13.88 -3.58
CA LEU A 27 6.54 -12.69 -3.86
C LEU A 27 8.02 -12.91 -3.56
N GLU A 28 8.87 -12.32 -4.38
CA GLU A 28 10.31 -12.38 -4.21
C GLU A 28 10.78 -11.29 -3.24
N GLU A 29 11.63 -11.68 -2.30
CA GLU A 29 12.30 -10.72 -1.42
C GLU A 29 13.49 -10.10 -2.17
N HIS A 30 13.50 -8.77 -2.27
CA HIS A 30 14.57 -8.03 -2.94
C HIS A 30 15.60 -7.50 -1.97
N GLU A 31 15.17 -7.10 -0.78
CA GLU A 31 16.07 -6.59 0.25
C GLU A 31 15.37 -6.62 1.60
N LYS A 32 16.14 -6.40 2.66
CA LYS A 32 15.59 -6.08 3.97
C LYS A 32 15.82 -4.61 4.25
N ARG A 33 14.80 -3.97 4.82
CA ARG A 33 14.84 -2.55 5.16
C ARG A 33 14.67 -2.37 6.66
N PRO A 34 15.41 -1.44 7.27
CA PRO A 34 15.19 -1.10 8.66
C PRO A 34 13.88 -0.30 8.82
N VAL A 35 13.06 -0.71 9.77
CA VAL A 35 11.81 -0.05 10.09
C VAL A 35 11.81 0.25 11.59
N THR A 36 11.57 1.50 11.94
CA THR A 36 11.40 1.91 13.34
C THR A 36 9.94 1.71 13.73
N ILE A 37 9.70 0.89 14.73
CA ILE A 37 8.35 0.63 15.23
C ILE A 37 8.01 1.52 16.43
N ALA A 38 6.77 1.43 16.91
CA ALA A 38 6.21 2.36 17.87
C ALA A 38 6.98 2.48 19.20
N ASP A 39 7.66 1.43 19.63
CA ASP A 39 8.49 1.43 20.84
C ASP A 39 9.89 2.01 20.64
N GLY A 40 10.19 2.50 19.43
CA GLY A 40 11.49 3.05 19.07
C GLY A 40 12.52 2.03 18.62
N SER A 41 12.23 0.74 18.69
CA SER A 41 13.14 -0.30 18.23
C SER A 41 13.17 -0.36 16.70
N ILE A 42 14.31 -0.83 16.15
CA ILE A 42 14.51 -0.96 14.71
C ILE A 42 14.52 -2.43 14.37
N HIS A 43 13.71 -2.82 13.41
CA HIS A 43 13.61 -4.19 12.91
C HIS A 43 13.88 -4.24 11.42
N GLN A 44 14.51 -5.33 10.97
CA GLN A 44 14.71 -5.57 9.54
C GLN A 44 13.48 -6.27 8.99
N MET A 45 12.81 -5.62 8.04
CA MET A 45 11.61 -6.16 7.39
C MET A 45 11.91 -6.47 5.93
N SER A 46 11.31 -7.55 5.42
CA SER A 46 11.46 -7.92 4.02
C SER A 46 10.73 -6.92 3.13
N TYR A 47 11.39 -6.51 2.05
CA TYR A 47 10.79 -5.73 0.98
C TYR A 47 10.61 -6.64 -0.23
N VAL A 48 9.38 -6.85 -0.63
CA VAL A 48 8.98 -7.84 -1.63
C VAL A 48 8.26 -7.19 -2.80
N GLY A 49 8.15 -7.88 -3.89
CA GLY A 49 7.43 -7.42 -5.06
C GLY A 49 8.00 -7.96 -6.36
N PRO A 50 7.56 -7.42 -7.49
CA PRO A 50 6.59 -6.33 -7.63
C PRO A 50 5.16 -6.80 -7.39
N ILE A 51 4.30 -5.86 -7.00
CA ILE A 51 2.89 -6.09 -6.75
C ILE A 51 2.08 -5.15 -7.63
N LYS A 52 1.03 -5.67 -8.24
CA LYS A 52 0.00 -4.87 -8.87
C LYS A 52 -1.13 -4.68 -7.88
N ILE A 53 -1.44 -3.44 -7.56
CA ILE A 53 -2.58 -3.06 -6.72
C ILE A 53 -3.69 -2.58 -7.64
N ASP A 54 -4.89 -3.10 -7.46
CA ASP A 54 -6.07 -2.68 -8.22
C ASP A 54 -7.17 -2.30 -7.23
N TRP A 55 -7.63 -1.07 -7.33
CA TRP A 55 -8.77 -0.57 -6.60
C TRP A 55 -9.76 0.02 -7.59
N GLN A 56 -10.85 -0.68 -7.85
CA GLN A 56 -11.91 -0.26 -8.78
C GLN A 56 -11.35 0.18 -10.15
N GLY A 57 -10.41 -0.59 -10.68
CA GLY A 57 -9.79 -0.31 -11.98
C GLY A 57 -8.63 0.67 -11.96
N ARG A 58 -8.37 1.32 -10.83
CA ARG A 58 -7.19 2.18 -10.66
C ARG A 58 -6.03 1.32 -10.19
N VAL A 59 -4.88 1.43 -10.85
CA VAL A 59 -3.77 0.49 -10.70
C VAL A 59 -2.52 1.21 -10.25
N SER A 60 -1.80 0.58 -9.33
CA SER A 60 -0.44 0.94 -8.95
C SER A 60 0.46 -0.28 -9.00
N PHE A 61 1.71 -0.08 -9.36
CA PHE A 61 2.74 -1.11 -9.27
C PHE A 61 3.73 -0.71 -8.20
N SER A 62 3.97 -1.58 -7.25
CA SER A 62 4.72 -1.23 -6.04
C SER A 62 5.41 -2.45 -5.45
N GLY A 63 6.43 -2.21 -4.66
CA GLY A 63 6.88 -3.18 -3.67
C GLY A 63 6.05 -3.06 -2.40
N ALA A 64 6.25 -3.98 -1.49
CA ALA A 64 5.58 -3.97 -0.19
C ALA A 64 6.53 -4.36 0.93
N MET A 65 6.30 -3.77 2.09
CA MET A 65 6.95 -4.19 3.32
C MET A 65 6.16 -5.35 3.92
N VAL A 66 6.84 -6.42 4.30
CA VAL A 66 6.20 -7.55 5.00
C VAL A 66 6.30 -7.29 6.49
N MET A 67 5.17 -6.91 7.09
CA MET A 67 5.14 -6.60 8.52
C MET A 67 3.71 -6.62 9.06
N GLY A 68 3.60 -6.91 10.35
CA GLY A 68 2.33 -6.87 11.05
C GLY A 68 1.38 -8.00 10.68
N ASN A 69 0.15 -7.84 11.10
CA ASN A 69 -0.92 -8.83 10.94
C ASN A 69 -2.08 -8.33 10.07
N GLN A 70 -1.91 -7.22 9.40
CA GLN A 70 -2.95 -6.57 8.60
C GLN A 70 -2.31 -5.85 7.41
N CYS A 71 -2.99 -5.90 6.26
CA CYS A 71 -2.59 -5.12 5.10
C CYS A 71 -2.85 -3.63 5.36
N LEU A 72 -1.83 -2.81 5.09
CA LEU A 72 -1.93 -1.36 5.21
C LEU A 72 -1.64 -0.72 3.85
N LEU A 73 -2.52 0.17 3.42
CA LEU A 73 -2.33 0.94 2.20
C LEU A 73 -1.81 2.34 2.56
N GLY A 74 -0.56 2.59 2.22
CA GLY A 74 0.11 3.85 2.54
C GLY A 74 -0.10 4.94 1.50
N ALA A 75 0.51 6.09 1.73
CA ALA A 75 0.30 7.30 0.93
C ALA A 75 0.80 7.16 -0.52
N ILE A 76 1.94 6.52 -0.73
CA ILE A 76 2.53 6.42 -2.08
C ILE A 76 1.61 5.69 -3.06
N PRO A 77 1.13 4.45 -2.78
CA PRO A 77 0.21 3.81 -3.70
C PRO A 77 -1.12 4.55 -3.83
N MET A 78 -1.60 5.22 -2.78
CA MET A 78 -2.81 6.03 -2.89
C MET A 78 -2.64 7.20 -3.85
N GLU A 79 -1.52 7.91 -3.78
CA GLU A 79 -1.22 8.98 -4.73
C GLU A 79 -1.11 8.47 -6.16
N ASP A 80 -0.46 7.32 -6.34
CA ASP A 80 -0.28 6.73 -7.65
C ASP A 80 -1.63 6.32 -8.28
N MET A 81 -2.54 5.81 -7.50
CA MET A 81 -3.90 5.48 -7.95
C MET A 81 -4.84 6.69 -7.98
N ASP A 82 -4.40 7.83 -7.50
CA ASP A 82 -5.19 9.07 -7.44
C ASP A 82 -6.49 8.86 -6.66
N ILE A 83 -6.35 8.27 -5.48
CA ILE A 83 -7.45 8.02 -4.54
C ILE A 83 -7.15 8.71 -3.22
N MET A 84 -8.19 8.98 -2.46
CA MET A 84 -8.06 9.71 -1.20
C MET A 84 -9.07 9.21 -0.18
N VAL A 85 -8.80 9.50 1.08
CA VAL A 85 -9.73 9.21 2.17
C VAL A 85 -10.80 10.30 2.21
N HIS A 86 -12.07 9.90 2.22
CA HIS A 86 -13.18 10.82 2.44
C HIS A 86 -13.39 10.94 3.96
N PRO A 87 -13.15 12.11 4.56
CA PRO A 87 -13.15 12.24 6.03
C PRO A 87 -14.48 11.88 6.67
N ALA A 88 -15.59 12.33 6.07
CA ALA A 88 -16.91 12.12 6.63
C ALA A 88 -17.38 10.66 6.53
N ARG A 89 -17.00 9.97 5.45
CA ARG A 89 -17.38 8.56 5.20
C ARG A 89 -16.38 7.58 5.74
N GLN A 90 -15.17 8.03 6.08
CA GLN A 90 -14.05 7.17 6.52
C GLN A 90 -13.76 6.04 5.54
N CYS A 91 -13.84 6.33 4.25
CA CYS A 91 -13.58 5.37 3.18
C CYS A 91 -12.71 6.00 2.09
N VAL A 92 -12.14 5.15 1.25
CA VAL A 92 -11.36 5.59 0.10
C VAL A 92 -12.31 5.91 -1.05
N ILE A 93 -12.04 7.03 -1.71
CA ILE A 93 -12.76 7.44 -2.92
C ILE A 93 -11.76 7.82 -4.00
N ALA A 94 -12.20 7.75 -5.26
CA ALA A 94 -11.44 8.36 -6.36
C ALA A 94 -11.33 9.86 -6.12
N ASN A 95 -10.19 10.46 -6.52
CA ASN A 95 -10.04 11.90 -6.44
C ASN A 95 -11.17 12.58 -7.20
N PRO A 96 -11.99 13.44 -6.55
CA PRO A 96 -13.14 14.06 -7.19
C PRO A 96 -12.79 14.94 -8.39
N GLU A 97 -11.55 15.42 -8.45
CA GLU A 97 -11.05 16.20 -9.61
C GLU A 97 -10.74 15.31 -10.82
N HIS A 98 -10.59 14.00 -10.59
CA HIS A 98 -10.28 13.02 -11.63
C HIS A 98 -11.17 11.78 -11.45
N PRO A 99 -12.50 11.92 -11.66
CA PRO A 99 -13.44 10.88 -11.26
C PRO A 99 -13.41 9.63 -12.15
N ASN A 100 -12.90 9.72 -13.37
CA ASN A 100 -12.98 8.64 -14.37
C ASN A 100 -11.64 7.96 -14.60
N THR A 101 -10.53 8.69 -14.50
CA THR A 101 -9.18 8.15 -14.69
C THR A 101 -8.22 8.78 -13.72
N PRO A 102 -7.25 8.02 -13.20
CA PRO A 102 -6.23 8.60 -12.33
C PRO A 102 -5.34 9.57 -13.10
N ALA A 103 -4.92 10.64 -12.43
CA ALA A 103 -3.99 11.62 -12.97
C ALA A 103 -2.82 11.80 -12.01
N SER A 104 -1.67 12.16 -12.55
CA SER A 104 -0.45 12.40 -11.77
C SER A 104 0.11 13.79 -12.13
N VAL A 105 0.79 14.39 -11.15
CA VAL A 105 1.53 15.62 -11.38
C VAL A 105 2.99 15.23 -11.67
N ALA A 106 3.49 15.68 -12.80
CA ALA A 106 4.88 15.50 -13.19
C ALA A 106 5.64 16.80 -12.95
N TYR A 107 6.77 16.71 -12.28
CA TYR A 107 7.64 17.84 -11.97
C TYR A 107 8.92 17.79 -12.79
#